data_be01c38033b4b6280253041d4ad942ec
#
_entry.id   be01c38033b4b6280253041d4ad942ec
#
_cell.length_a   1.000
_cell.length_b   1.000
_cell.length_c   1.000
_cell.angle_alpha   90.00
_cell.angle_beta   90.00
_cell.angle_gamma   90.00
#
_symmetry.space_group_name_H-M   'P 1'
#
loop_
_entity.id
_entity.type
_entity.pdbx_description
1 polymer ?
#
loop_
_entity_poly.entity_id
_entity_poly.type
_entity_poly.pdbx_seq_one_letter_code
_entity_poly.pdbx_strand_id
1 'polypeptide(L)'
;MKVILHNSVSLDGSFTGIAANMELHYQAVNSFGAQVYMVGSNTTSRASIEQNGETIPPETASDFHKSVRDPALSYWVIPDTKGTLQGVLHYLRQFEYCRDVILLVSEATPAEYIEYLEKRNYDYIKTGSIQADYREAFRQLALRYGVETILVDTGSRLGNVLLNEGLIDEISLVVTPEILAKSD
;
A
#
# COMPACT_ATOMS: atom_id res chain seq x y z
N MET A 1 -15.81 -6.22 7.37
CA MET A 1 -14.39 -6.06 6.95
C MET A 1 -13.73 -5.18 8.00
N LYS A 2 -12.56 -5.55 8.47
CA LYS A 2 -11.79 -4.86 9.50
C LYS A 2 -10.63 -4.09 8.85
N VAL A 3 -10.41 -2.84 9.23
CA VAL A 3 -9.32 -1.99 8.73
C VAL A 3 -8.43 -1.57 9.89
N ILE A 4 -7.16 -1.95 9.84
CA ILE A 4 -6.17 -1.72 10.88
C ILE A 4 -5.12 -0.76 10.35
N LEU A 5 -4.96 0.41 10.99
CA LEU A 5 -3.85 1.31 10.72
C LEU A 5 -2.67 0.92 11.60
N HIS A 6 -1.57 0.49 10.99
CA HIS A 6 -0.36 0.08 11.69
C HIS A 6 0.80 1.01 11.36
N ASN A 7 1.55 1.41 12.40
CA ASN A 7 2.72 2.28 12.22
C ASN A 7 3.75 2.06 13.35
N SER A 8 5.00 2.43 13.06
CA SER A 8 6.03 2.65 14.06
C SER A 8 6.13 4.14 14.35
N VAL A 9 6.15 4.52 15.62
CA VAL A 9 6.18 5.91 16.08
C VAL A 9 7.13 6.10 17.25
N SER A 10 7.61 7.33 17.49
CA SER A 10 8.26 7.72 18.74
C SER A 10 7.24 7.92 19.87
N LEU A 11 7.70 8.12 21.11
CA LEU A 11 6.85 8.43 22.26
C LEU A 11 6.01 9.70 22.06
N ASP A 12 6.50 10.66 21.29
CA ASP A 12 5.81 11.91 20.94
C ASP A 12 5.06 11.83 19.62
N GLY A 13 4.87 10.61 19.05
CA GLY A 13 4.03 10.36 17.88
C GLY A 13 4.67 10.68 16.53
N SER A 14 5.97 10.89 16.45
CA SER A 14 6.66 11.11 15.17
C SER A 14 6.79 9.82 14.35
N PHE A 15 6.54 9.91 13.03
CA PHE A 15 6.73 8.83 12.06
C PHE A 15 8.13 8.86 11.38
N THR A 16 8.85 9.97 11.50
CA THR A 16 10.12 10.18 10.82
C THR A 16 11.21 10.50 11.81
N GLY A 17 12.45 10.14 11.47
CA GLY A 17 13.61 10.36 12.32
C GLY A 17 13.77 9.36 13.46
N ILE A 18 12.92 8.36 13.56
CA ILE A 18 12.98 7.29 14.57
C ILE A 18 13.88 6.14 14.10
N ALA A 19 14.54 5.48 15.02
CA ALA A 19 15.20 4.19 14.80
C ALA A 19 14.18 3.05 15.03
N ALA A 20 13.21 2.92 14.13
CA ALA A 20 12.15 1.93 14.28
C ALA A 20 12.70 0.50 14.30
N ASN A 21 12.20 -0.33 15.24
CA ASN A 21 12.48 -1.75 15.24
C ASN A 21 11.63 -2.43 14.15
N MET A 22 12.20 -2.58 12.94
CA MET A 22 11.51 -3.14 11.79
C MET A 22 11.17 -4.63 11.96
N GLU A 23 11.92 -5.38 12.74
CA GLU A 23 11.59 -6.76 13.05
C GLU A 23 10.27 -6.84 13.85
N LEU A 24 10.15 -6.06 14.90
CA LEU A 24 8.93 -5.99 15.70
C LEU A 24 7.75 -5.43 14.89
N HIS A 25 8.01 -4.43 14.02
CA HIS A 25 7.01 -3.90 13.10
C HIS A 25 6.41 -5.01 12.22
N TYR A 26 7.26 -5.76 11.51
CA TYR A 26 6.77 -6.84 10.64
C TYR A 26 6.24 -8.06 11.39
N GLN A 27 6.70 -8.34 12.61
CA GLN A 27 6.07 -9.34 13.48
C GLN A 27 4.62 -8.95 13.79
N ALA A 28 4.37 -7.68 14.12
CA ALA A 28 3.02 -7.18 14.35
C ALA A 28 2.18 -7.24 13.07
N VAL A 29 2.71 -6.78 11.92
CA VAL A 29 2.05 -6.87 10.60
C VAL A 29 1.58 -8.30 10.32
N ASN A 30 2.46 -9.29 10.46
CA ASN A 30 2.16 -10.69 10.17
C ASN A 30 1.13 -11.29 11.13
N SER A 31 1.05 -10.79 12.37
CA SER A 31 0.10 -11.30 13.38
C SER A 31 -1.37 -11.01 13.05
N PHE A 32 -1.64 -10.03 12.19
CA PHE A 32 -3.02 -9.66 11.81
C PHE A 32 -3.64 -10.59 10.77
N GLY A 33 -2.86 -11.38 10.04
CA GLY A 33 -3.36 -12.26 8.99
C GLY A 33 -4.19 -11.53 7.91
N ALA A 34 -3.82 -10.29 7.60
CA ALA A 34 -4.56 -9.45 6.66
C ALA A 34 -4.42 -9.96 5.23
N GLN A 35 -5.54 -10.04 4.49
CA GLN A 35 -5.54 -10.40 3.07
C GLN A 35 -5.09 -9.25 2.18
N VAL A 36 -5.11 -8.02 2.69
CA VAL A 36 -4.64 -6.81 2.00
C VAL A 36 -3.63 -6.08 2.85
N TYR A 37 -2.51 -5.74 2.23
CA TYR A 37 -1.50 -4.81 2.70
C TYR A 37 -1.63 -3.53 1.88
N MET A 38 -2.15 -2.46 2.49
CA MET A 38 -2.39 -1.19 1.82
C MET A 38 -1.26 -0.21 2.12
N VAL A 39 -0.61 0.27 1.07
CA VAL A 39 0.52 1.18 1.16
C VAL A 39 0.34 2.37 0.21
N GLY A 40 0.86 3.53 0.58
CA GLY A 40 0.76 4.74 -0.25
C GLY A 40 1.68 4.72 -1.48
N SER A 41 1.24 5.31 -2.60
CA SER A 41 2.04 5.40 -3.82
C SER A 41 3.38 6.14 -3.66
N ASN A 42 3.47 7.08 -2.73
CA ASN A 42 4.75 7.73 -2.44
C ASN A 42 5.78 6.77 -1.84
N THR A 43 5.36 5.89 -0.94
CA THR A 43 6.22 4.88 -0.31
C THR A 43 6.73 3.85 -1.32
N THR A 44 5.90 3.50 -2.29
CA THR A 44 6.21 2.52 -3.35
C THR A 44 6.74 3.18 -4.63
N SER A 45 6.98 4.49 -4.62
CA SER A 45 7.49 5.20 -5.79
C SER A 45 8.94 4.83 -6.09
N ARG A 46 9.33 5.00 -7.37
CA ARG A 46 10.73 4.82 -7.81
C ARG A 46 11.70 5.59 -6.92
N ALA A 47 11.40 6.86 -6.64
CA ALA A 47 12.26 7.70 -5.81
C ALA A 47 12.46 7.14 -4.40
N SER A 48 11.41 6.60 -3.78
CA SER A 48 11.50 5.98 -2.45
C SER A 48 12.33 4.69 -2.47
N ILE A 49 12.13 3.84 -3.49
CA ILE A 49 12.88 2.59 -3.67
C ILE A 49 14.38 2.88 -3.86
N GLU A 50 14.71 3.81 -4.75
CA GLU A 50 16.09 4.19 -5.04
C GLU A 50 16.76 4.89 -3.83
N GLN A 51 16.02 5.68 -3.05
CA GLN A 51 16.50 6.30 -1.81
C GLN A 51 16.87 5.26 -0.74
N ASN A 52 16.19 4.12 -0.73
CA ASN A 52 16.51 2.99 0.15
C ASN A 52 17.69 2.13 -0.36
N GLY A 53 18.35 2.55 -1.45
CA GLY A 53 19.50 1.86 -2.03
C GLY A 53 19.14 0.68 -2.93
N GLU A 54 17.87 0.53 -3.29
CA GLU A 54 17.41 -0.53 -4.17
C GLU A 54 17.38 -0.08 -5.63
N THR A 55 17.52 -1.02 -6.55
CA THR A 55 17.47 -0.76 -7.99
C THR A 55 16.31 -1.50 -8.62
N ILE A 56 15.47 -0.77 -9.36
CA ILE A 56 14.35 -1.38 -10.08
C ILE A 56 14.90 -1.95 -11.40
N PRO A 57 14.82 -3.27 -11.62
CA PRO A 57 15.28 -3.88 -12.85
C PRO A 57 14.43 -3.42 -14.04
N PRO A 58 14.94 -3.49 -15.27
CA PRO A 58 14.12 -3.26 -16.46
C PRO A 58 12.95 -4.25 -16.53
N GLU A 59 11.77 -3.76 -16.90
CA GLU A 59 10.60 -4.60 -17.14
C GLU A 59 10.83 -5.51 -18.36
N THR A 60 10.40 -6.75 -18.26
CA THR A 60 10.50 -7.77 -19.31
C THR A 60 9.13 -8.29 -19.71
N ALA A 61 9.02 -9.01 -20.81
CA ALA A 61 7.76 -9.58 -21.26
C ALA A 61 7.16 -10.59 -20.26
N SER A 62 7.98 -11.25 -19.43
CA SER A 62 7.49 -12.15 -18.38
C SER A 62 6.74 -11.41 -17.27
N ASP A 63 7.05 -10.13 -17.05
CA ASP A 63 6.40 -9.32 -16.02
C ASP A 63 4.96 -8.93 -16.39
N PHE A 64 4.55 -9.13 -17.66
CA PHE A 64 3.18 -8.88 -18.13
C PHE A 64 2.19 -9.98 -17.73
N HIS A 65 2.68 -11.05 -17.14
CA HIS A 65 1.85 -12.16 -16.71
C HIS A 65 1.76 -12.23 -15.19
N LYS A 66 0.56 -12.57 -14.71
CA LYS A 66 0.37 -12.89 -13.29
C LYS A 66 1.08 -14.20 -12.97
N SER A 67 1.96 -14.18 -11.99
CA SER A 67 2.52 -15.41 -11.43
C SER A 67 1.49 -16.10 -10.53
N VAL A 68 1.52 -17.44 -10.54
CA VAL A 68 0.79 -18.21 -9.53
C VAL A 68 1.50 -18.05 -8.20
N ARG A 69 0.86 -17.40 -7.26
CA ARG A 69 1.39 -17.15 -5.91
C ARG A 69 0.55 -17.88 -4.88
N ASP A 70 1.13 -18.11 -3.71
CA ASP A 70 0.42 -18.67 -2.56
C ASP A 70 -0.82 -17.80 -2.25
N PRO A 71 -2.03 -18.37 -2.21
CA PRO A 71 -3.25 -17.64 -1.87
C PRO A 71 -3.27 -17.09 -0.43
N ALA A 72 -2.39 -17.57 0.46
CA ALA A 72 -2.22 -17.06 1.80
C ALA A 72 -1.49 -15.71 1.86
N LEU A 73 -0.79 -15.32 0.79
CA LEU A 73 -0.11 -14.03 0.70
C LEU A 73 -1.11 -12.88 0.55
N SER A 74 -0.74 -11.71 1.07
CA SER A 74 -1.55 -10.50 0.97
C SER A 74 -1.47 -9.87 -0.42
N TYR A 75 -2.58 -9.34 -0.91
CA TYR A 75 -2.57 -8.39 -2.02
C TYR A 75 -1.98 -7.06 -1.56
N TRP A 76 -1.15 -6.49 -2.40
CA TRP A 76 -0.70 -5.11 -2.20
C TRP A 76 -1.66 -4.16 -2.88
N VAL A 77 -2.37 -3.35 -2.09
CA VAL A 77 -3.35 -2.38 -2.60
C VAL A 77 -2.75 -0.97 -2.52
N ILE A 78 -2.63 -0.31 -3.68
CA ILE A 78 -1.93 0.96 -3.79
C ILE A 78 -2.82 2.01 -4.47
N PRO A 79 -3.18 3.11 -3.80
CA PRO A 79 -3.86 4.23 -4.45
C PRO A 79 -2.90 4.96 -5.40
N ASP A 80 -3.19 4.94 -6.69
CA ASP A 80 -2.43 5.69 -7.70
C ASP A 80 -3.33 6.28 -8.79
N THR A 81 -4.07 7.30 -8.44
CA THR A 81 -4.98 7.99 -9.36
C THR A 81 -4.29 8.83 -10.43
N LYS A 82 -2.98 9.05 -10.30
CA LYS A 82 -2.18 9.85 -11.22
C LYS A 82 -1.30 9.04 -12.17
N GLY A 83 -1.20 7.71 -11.96
CA GLY A 83 -0.34 6.86 -12.77
C GLY A 83 1.16 7.03 -12.50
N THR A 84 1.52 7.37 -11.27
CA THR A 84 2.92 7.65 -10.90
C THR A 84 3.78 6.39 -10.76
N LEU A 85 3.14 5.22 -10.68
CA LEU A 85 3.81 3.93 -10.49
C LEU A 85 4.09 3.19 -11.82
N GLN A 86 3.90 3.83 -12.96
CA GLN A 86 4.27 3.25 -14.24
C GLN A 86 5.76 2.89 -14.24
N GLY A 87 6.07 1.65 -14.66
CA GLY A 87 7.45 1.13 -14.69
C GLY A 87 8.04 0.74 -13.31
N VAL A 88 7.20 0.66 -12.27
CA VAL A 88 7.60 0.22 -10.92
C VAL A 88 6.84 -1.04 -10.49
N LEU A 89 5.62 -1.23 -10.97
CA LEU A 89 4.69 -2.25 -10.48
C LEU A 89 5.22 -3.67 -10.60
N HIS A 90 6.01 -3.98 -11.64
CA HIS A 90 6.62 -5.30 -11.83
C HIS A 90 7.60 -5.64 -10.69
N TYR A 91 8.35 -4.66 -10.22
CA TYR A 91 9.25 -4.80 -9.08
C TYR A 91 8.49 -5.13 -7.79
N LEU A 92 7.40 -4.39 -7.51
CA LEU A 92 6.56 -4.64 -6.34
C LEU A 92 5.86 -6.01 -6.40
N ARG A 93 5.41 -6.42 -7.58
CA ARG A 93 4.77 -7.73 -7.81
C ARG A 93 5.72 -8.91 -7.54
N GLN A 94 7.03 -8.70 -7.67
CA GLN A 94 8.03 -9.76 -7.49
C GLN A 94 8.38 -10.02 -6.01
N PHE A 95 7.99 -9.16 -5.06
CA PHE A 95 8.26 -9.41 -3.65
C PHE A 95 7.68 -10.75 -3.20
N GLU A 96 8.45 -11.51 -2.45
CA GLU A 96 8.09 -12.87 -2.01
C GLU A 96 6.82 -12.93 -1.18
N TYR A 97 6.49 -11.84 -0.45
CA TYR A 97 5.31 -11.69 0.40
C TYR A 97 4.16 -10.95 -0.30
N CYS A 98 4.28 -10.65 -1.58
CA CYS A 98 3.23 -10.04 -2.39
C CYS A 98 2.49 -11.10 -3.20
N ARG A 99 1.17 -11.24 -3.01
CA ARG A 99 0.34 -12.10 -3.84
C ARG A 99 0.15 -11.54 -5.24
N ASP A 100 -0.26 -10.30 -5.33
CA ASP A 100 -0.35 -9.47 -6.55
C ASP A 100 -0.60 -8.02 -6.14
N VAL A 101 -0.44 -7.10 -7.10
CA VAL A 101 -0.69 -5.67 -6.90
C VAL A 101 -2.05 -5.31 -7.46
N ILE A 102 -2.86 -4.58 -6.66
CA ILE A 102 -4.16 -4.02 -7.07
C ILE A 102 -4.09 -2.51 -6.94
N LEU A 103 -4.40 -1.79 -8.01
CA LEU A 103 -4.38 -0.32 -8.02
C LEU A 103 -5.76 0.23 -7.68
N LEU A 104 -5.81 1.26 -6.81
CA LEU A 104 -7.01 2.08 -6.66
C LEU A 104 -6.87 3.32 -7.53
N VAL A 105 -7.74 3.43 -8.52
CA VAL A 105 -7.73 4.51 -9.51
C VAL A 105 -9.08 5.26 -9.49
N SER A 106 -9.16 6.41 -10.15
CA SER A 106 -10.38 7.22 -10.26
C SER A 106 -10.81 7.41 -11.72
N GLU A 107 -11.93 8.07 -11.94
CA GLU A 107 -12.35 8.43 -13.28
C GLU A 107 -11.40 9.42 -13.97
N ALA A 108 -10.72 10.28 -13.18
CA ALA A 108 -9.73 11.22 -13.68
C ALA A 108 -8.33 10.59 -13.93
N THR A 109 -8.15 9.30 -13.65
CA THR A 109 -6.88 8.60 -13.93
C THR A 109 -6.62 8.59 -15.43
N PRO A 110 -5.39 8.95 -15.88
CA PRO A 110 -5.05 9.02 -17.30
C PRO A 110 -5.34 7.70 -18.05
N ALA A 111 -5.96 7.80 -19.22
CA ALA A 111 -6.33 6.63 -20.03
C ALA A 111 -5.12 5.77 -20.40
N GLU A 112 -3.98 6.40 -20.72
CA GLU A 112 -2.73 5.70 -21.01
C GLU A 112 -2.23 4.88 -19.84
N TYR A 113 -2.49 5.30 -18.59
CA TYR A 113 -2.15 4.49 -17.41
C TYR A 113 -3.06 3.28 -17.27
N ILE A 114 -4.35 3.44 -17.53
CA ILE A 114 -5.29 2.31 -17.53
C ILE A 114 -4.88 1.29 -18.60
N GLU A 115 -4.55 1.73 -19.83
CA GLU A 115 -4.03 0.84 -20.87
C GLU A 115 -2.74 0.14 -20.46
N TYR A 116 -1.84 0.84 -19.76
CA TYR A 116 -0.61 0.26 -19.20
C TYR A 116 -0.93 -0.87 -18.24
N LEU A 117 -1.89 -0.67 -17.31
CA LEU A 117 -2.32 -1.69 -16.35
C LEU A 117 -2.92 -2.91 -17.05
N GLU A 118 -3.81 -2.69 -18.01
CA GLU A 118 -4.49 -3.74 -18.77
C GLU A 118 -3.50 -4.60 -19.59
N LYS A 119 -2.58 -3.96 -20.31
CA LYS A 119 -1.55 -4.66 -21.10
C LYS A 119 -0.64 -5.54 -20.26
N ARG A 120 -0.51 -5.27 -18.95
CA ARG A 120 0.36 -5.97 -18.01
C ARG A 120 -0.39 -6.85 -17.02
N ASN A 121 -1.69 -7.00 -17.25
CA ASN A 121 -2.56 -7.79 -16.38
C ASN A 121 -2.50 -7.38 -14.91
N TYR A 122 -2.44 -6.06 -14.63
CA TYR A 122 -2.64 -5.54 -13.28
C TYR A 122 -4.13 -5.38 -13.01
N ASP A 123 -4.56 -5.85 -11.85
CA ASP A 123 -5.90 -5.57 -11.38
C ASP A 123 -6.00 -4.12 -10.90
N TYR A 124 -7.13 -3.50 -11.18
CA TYR A 124 -7.46 -2.20 -10.62
C TYR A 124 -8.93 -2.09 -10.22
N ILE A 125 -9.19 -1.21 -9.25
CA ILE A 125 -10.52 -0.84 -8.80
C ILE A 125 -10.69 0.65 -9.08
N LYS A 126 -11.62 0.98 -9.97
CA LYS A 126 -11.93 2.37 -10.33
C LYS A 126 -13.11 2.85 -9.49
N THR A 127 -12.86 3.86 -8.65
CA THR A 127 -13.87 4.50 -7.78
C THR A 127 -13.59 5.99 -7.63
N GLY A 128 -14.66 6.76 -7.45
CA GLY A 128 -14.54 8.20 -7.29
C GLY A 128 -14.19 8.95 -8.57
N SER A 129 -14.44 10.24 -8.59
CA SER A 129 -14.25 11.09 -9.77
C SER A 129 -12.82 11.56 -9.96
N ILE A 130 -12.23 12.21 -8.94
CA ILE A 130 -10.87 12.79 -8.99
C ILE A 130 -9.88 11.95 -8.18
N GLN A 131 -10.30 11.50 -7.01
CA GLN A 131 -9.55 10.60 -6.13
C GLN A 131 -10.34 9.31 -5.94
N ALA A 132 -9.67 8.25 -5.54
CA ALA A 132 -10.34 6.99 -5.22
C ALA A 132 -11.30 7.20 -4.04
N ASP A 133 -12.53 6.73 -4.17
CA ASP A 133 -13.46 6.56 -3.06
C ASP A 133 -13.07 5.29 -2.29
N TYR A 134 -12.45 5.45 -1.13
CA TYR A 134 -11.92 4.34 -0.34
C TYR A 134 -13.03 3.45 0.23
N ARG A 135 -14.17 4.01 0.60
CA ARG A 135 -15.30 3.22 1.12
C ARG A 135 -15.82 2.26 0.07
N GLU A 136 -16.02 2.75 -1.14
CA GLU A 136 -16.45 1.92 -2.26
C GLU A 136 -15.34 0.95 -2.70
N ALA A 137 -14.08 1.39 -2.71
CA ALA A 137 -12.95 0.52 -3.03
C ALA A 137 -12.84 -0.65 -2.04
N PHE A 138 -13.00 -0.41 -0.75
CA PHE A 138 -12.98 -1.45 0.29
C PHE A 138 -14.16 -2.41 0.14
N ARG A 139 -15.35 -1.91 -0.20
CA ARG A 139 -16.50 -2.76 -0.52
C ARG A 139 -16.20 -3.68 -1.71
N GLN A 140 -15.57 -3.16 -2.77
CA GLN A 140 -15.18 -3.97 -3.92
C GLN A 140 -14.08 -4.98 -3.61
N LEU A 141 -13.11 -4.64 -2.77
CA LEU A 141 -12.11 -5.59 -2.29
C LEU A 141 -12.77 -6.77 -1.56
N ALA A 142 -13.72 -6.50 -0.68
CA ALA A 142 -14.47 -7.56 -0.01
C ALA A 142 -15.25 -8.45 -0.99
N LEU A 143 -15.95 -7.87 -1.94
CA LEU A 143 -16.80 -8.61 -2.90
C LEU A 143 -16.00 -9.40 -3.94
N ARG A 144 -14.93 -8.81 -4.49
CA ARG A 144 -14.18 -9.41 -5.61
C ARG A 144 -13.08 -10.36 -5.16
N TYR A 145 -12.49 -10.12 -3.99
CA TYR A 145 -11.30 -10.82 -3.50
C TYR A 145 -11.51 -11.52 -2.15
N GLY A 146 -12.71 -11.41 -1.56
CA GLY A 146 -13.03 -12.04 -0.28
C GLY A 146 -12.25 -11.42 0.90
N VAL A 147 -11.91 -10.13 0.81
CA VAL A 147 -11.12 -9.44 1.83
C VAL A 147 -11.96 -9.20 3.08
N GLU A 148 -11.49 -9.70 4.21
CA GLU A 148 -12.07 -9.50 5.53
C GLU A 148 -11.25 -8.54 6.39
N THR A 149 -9.93 -8.49 6.17
CA THR A 149 -9.01 -7.62 6.92
C THR A 149 -8.06 -6.89 5.98
N ILE A 150 -8.00 -5.57 6.14
CA ILE A 150 -7.04 -4.67 5.48
C ILE A 150 -6.06 -4.16 6.53
N LEU A 151 -4.78 -4.34 6.32
CA LEU A 151 -3.72 -3.68 7.05
C LEU A 151 -3.24 -2.47 6.26
N VAL A 152 -3.29 -1.31 6.87
CA VAL A 152 -2.84 -0.04 6.29
C VAL A 152 -1.52 0.33 6.94
N ASP A 153 -0.43 0.19 6.19
CA ASP A 153 0.91 0.63 6.59
C ASP A 153 1.32 1.81 5.70
N THR A 154 1.07 3.00 6.18
CA THR A 154 1.22 4.21 5.38
C THR A 154 1.55 5.42 6.22
N GLY A 155 2.20 6.39 5.59
CA GLY A 155 2.45 7.69 6.22
C GLY A 155 1.18 8.53 6.43
N SER A 156 1.36 9.73 6.97
CA SER A 156 0.29 10.62 7.43
C SER A 156 -0.75 10.98 6.37
N ARG A 157 -0.38 11.06 5.09
CA ARG A 157 -1.32 11.51 4.03
C ARG A 157 -2.50 10.56 3.87
N LEU A 158 -2.24 9.30 3.55
CA LEU A 158 -3.30 8.30 3.36
C LEU A 158 -3.94 7.94 4.70
N GLY A 159 -3.15 7.77 5.76
CA GLY A 159 -3.66 7.51 7.10
C GLY A 159 -4.67 8.57 7.57
N ASN A 160 -4.37 9.86 7.37
CA ASN A 160 -5.29 10.95 7.73
C ASN A 160 -6.59 10.93 6.91
N VAL A 161 -6.51 10.61 5.61
CA VAL A 161 -7.73 10.49 4.79
C VAL A 161 -8.63 9.39 5.34
N LEU A 162 -8.09 8.19 5.56
CA LEU A 162 -8.86 7.05 6.05
C LEU A 162 -9.43 7.29 7.47
N LEU A 163 -8.67 7.94 8.35
CA LEU A 163 -9.14 8.34 9.68
C LEU A 163 -10.29 9.35 9.61
N ASN A 164 -10.15 10.39 8.79
CA ASN A 164 -11.17 11.43 8.64
C ASN A 164 -12.47 10.90 8.01
N GLU A 165 -12.37 9.90 7.13
CA GLU A 165 -13.52 9.23 6.53
C GLU A 165 -14.15 8.16 7.44
N GLY A 166 -13.58 7.93 8.64
CA GLY A 166 -14.07 6.92 9.59
C GLY A 166 -13.96 5.51 9.05
N LEU A 167 -12.88 5.20 8.33
CA LEU A 167 -12.64 3.90 7.70
C LEU A 167 -11.68 3.00 8.50
N ILE A 168 -11.11 3.50 9.59
CA ILE A 168 -10.17 2.76 10.43
C ILE A 168 -10.94 2.22 11.65
N ASP A 169 -10.89 0.90 11.85
CA ASP A 169 -11.49 0.22 13.00
C ASP A 169 -10.52 0.11 14.18
N GLU A 170 -9.23 -0.08 13.89
CA GLU A 170 -8.18 -0.24 14.90
C GLU A 170 -6.91 0.52 14.54
N ILE A 171 -6.19 0.96 15.56
CA ILE A 171 -4.84 1.52 15.43
C ILE A 171 -3.88 0.64 16.20
N SER A 172 -2.84 0.17 15.52
CA SER A 172 -1.74 -0.60 16.09
C SER A 172 -0.45 0.20 15.98
N LEU A 173 0.27 0.35 17.09
CA LEU A 173 1.50 1.13 17.13
C LEU A 173 2.65 0.32 17.72
N VAL A 174 3.78 0.31 17.04
CA VAL A 174 5.08 -0.04 17.62
C VAL A 174 5.72 1.25 18.11
N VAL A 175 5.84 1.40 19.42
CA VAL A 175 6.37 2.65 20.01
C VAL A 175 7.86 2.49 20.29
N THR A 176 8.68 3.28 19.61
CA THR A 176 10.11 3.41 19.90
C THR A 176 10.30 4.34 21.11
N PRO A 177 11.10 3.96 22.12
CA PRO A 177 11.27 4.76 23.35
C PRO A 177 12.18 5.97 23.14
N GLU A 178 11.86 6.79 22.17
CA GLU A 178 12.57 8.01 21.78
C GLU A 178 11.59 9.19 21.77
N ILE A 179 12.10 10.37 22.08
CA ILE A 179 11.39 11.63 21.93
C ILE A 179 12.14 12.46 20.90
N LEU A 180 11.49 12.80 19.82
CA LEU A 180 12.04 13.57 18.70
C LEU A 180 11.53 15.02 18.75
N ALA A 181 11.59 15.65 19.91
CA ALA A 181 11.21 17.05 20.04
C ALA A 181 11.92 17.86 18.94
N LYS A 182 11.15 18.59 18.13
CA LYS A 182 11.72 19.55 17.18
C LYS A 182 12.56 20.53 18.01
N SER A 183 13.88 20.56 17.76
CA SER A 183 14.69 21.71 18.18
C SER A 183 14.14 22.92 17.42
N ASP A 184 13.64 23.90 18.17
CA ASP A 184 13.25 25.21 17.66
C ASP A 184 14.40 25.89 16.90
#